data_6432980006be00f1f2e990f71dc3235b
#
_entry.id   6432980006be00f1f2e990f71dc3235b
#
_cell.length_a   1.000
_cell.length_b   1.000
_cell.length_c   1.000
_cell.angle_alpha   90.00
_cell.angle_beta   90.00
_cell.angle_gamma   90.00
#
_symmetry.space_group_name_H-M   'P 1'
#
loop_
_entity.id
_entity.type
_entity.pdbx_description
1 polymer ?
#
loop_
_entity_poly.entity_id
_entity_poly.type
_entity_poly.pdbx_seq_one_letter_code
_entity_poly.pdbx_strand_id
1 'polypeptide(L)'
;AIGSQTGGSVLRPASFTGILGLKPTFGTISRYGMSPISQRLDHPGIYANSTGDIDLVASVILSYDEKDLDMVQNYNYNQDYMLTETPKFAFVKGPVWGFGEDDMQEQIVKFIKNLSFEVEELNLGDDFNEAASSHEIIMNGSIAKSLSQYYKTEKEKLHPFTISRIEAGFPVSAKQYIESIENAKKMQQTLNKIFNKFDAIITPAAPGQAPRDLMNTGNAIFNGYWTMMGVPAISLPLLKGKDSLPIG
;
A
#
# COMPACT_ATOMS: atom_id res chain seq x y z
N ALA A 1 -12.79 11.12 -2.69
CA ALA A 1 -13.25 10.39 -1.50
C ALA A 1 -12.06 10.06 -0.59
N ILE A 2 -12.35 9.74 0.68
CA ILE A 2 -11.36 9.29 1.65
C ILE A 2 -11.57 7.80 1.91
N GLY A 3 -10.48 7.07 2.03
CA GLY A 3 -10.47 5.66 2.38
C GLY A 3 -9.40 5.34 3.41
N SER A 4 -9.22 4.05 3.73
CA SER A 4 -8.14 3.59 4.60
C SER A 4 -7.48 2.34 4.04
N GLN A 5 -6.20 2.16 4.36
CA GLN A 5 -5.40 1.02 3.90
C GLN A 5 -4.57 0.44 5.04
N THR A 6 -4.75 -0.85 5.27
CA THR A 6 -3.90 -1.67 6.15
C THR A 6 -2.96 -2.58 5.35
N GLY A 7 -3.40 -3.01 4.17
CA GLY A 7 -2.62 -3.78 3.18
C GLY A 7 -2.59 -3.07 1.84
N GLY A 8 -3.68 -3.14 1.07
CA GLY A 8 -3.81 -2.52 -0.25
C GLY A 8 -5.16 -1.84 -0.48
N SER A 9 -5.90 -1.50 0.58
CA SER A 9 -7.32 -1.13 0.48
C SER A 9 -7.59 0.27 -0.11
N VAL A 10 -6.57 1.05 -0.42
CA VAL A 10 -6.67 2.29 -1.21
C VAL A 10 -6.14 2.07 -2.62
N LEU A 11 -4.93 1.54 -2.75
CA LEU A 11 -4.25 1.43 -4.05
C LEU A 11 -4.90 0.37 -4.96
N ARG A 12 -5.22 -0.81 -4.41
CA ARG A 12 -5.85 -1.90 -5.16
C ARG A 12 -7.22 -1.52 -5.72
N PRO A 13 -8.21 -1.03 -4.90
CA PRO A 13 -9.50 -0.63 -5.47
C PRO A 13 -9.39 0.55 -6.43
N ALA A 14 -8.44 1.47 -6.25
CA ALA A 14 -8.18 2.53 -7.22
C ALA A 14 -7.78 1.95 -8.59
N SER A 15 -6.85 0.96 -8.60
CA SER A 15 -6.49 0.21 -9.81
C SER A 15 -7.71 -0.43 -10.47
N PHE A 16 -8.56 -1.09 -9.69
CA PHE A 16 -9.74 -1.82 -10.20
C PHE A 16 -10.86 -0.92 -10.74
N THR A 17 -11.01 0.28 -10.17
CA THR A 17 -12.09 1.20 -10.54
C THR A 17 -11.66 2.27 -11.55
N GLY A 18 -10.39 2.29 -11.94
CA GLY A 18 -9.89 3.23 -12.93
C GLY A 18 -9.79 4.68 -12.43
N ILE A 19 -9.53 4.87 -11.13
CA ILE A 19 -9.32 6.19 -10.52
C ILE A 19 -7.93 6.27 -9.88
N LEU A 20 -7.50 7.46 -9.51
CA LEU A 20 -6.29 7.67 -8.75
C LEU A 20 -6.52 7.31 -7.27
N GLY A 21 -5.54 6.65 -6.66
CA GLY A 21 -5.55 6.37 -5.23
C GLY A 21 -4.21 6.71 -4.61
N LEU A 22 -4.18 7.65 -3.67
CA LEU A 22 -2.98 8.01 -2.92
C LEU A 22 -3.03 7.42 -1.50
N LYS A 23 -2.02 6.64 -1.16
CA LYS A 23 -1.66 6.32 0.22
C LYS A 23 -0.45 7.18 0.59
N PRO A 24 -0.58 8.15 1.47
CA PRO A 24 0.53 9.02 1.84
C PRO A 24 1.55 8.30 2.74
N THR A 25 2.61 8.98 3.12
CA THR A 25 3.56 8.52 4.14
C THR A 25 2.83 8.23 5.45
N PHE A 26 3.24 7.19 6.17
CA PHE A 26 2.68 6.86 7.48
C PHE A 26 2.81 8.06 8.44
N GLY A 27 1.73 8.34 9.17
CA GLY A 27 1.68 9.41 10.16
C GLY A 27 1.59 10.83 9.57
N THR A 28 1.22 11.01 8.29
CA THR A 28 1.01 12.34 7.70
C THR A 28 -0.46 12.74 7.61
N ILE A 29 -1.38 11.81 7.78
CA ILE A 29 -2.82 12.08 7.96
C ILE A 29 -3.26 11.42 9.27
N SER A 30 -3.99 12.15 10.11
CA SER A 30 -4.49 11.65 11.38
C SER A 30 -5.44 10.46 11.21
N ARG A 31 -5.26 9.46 12.06
CA ARG A 31 -6.14 8.28 12.18
C ARG A 31 -7.08 8.40 13.39
N TYR A 32 -7.04 9.54 14.10
CA TYR A 32 -7.89 9.75 15.25
C TYR A 32 -9.37 9.64 14.85
N GLY A 33 -10.13 8.84 15.58
CA GLY A 33 -11.54 8.57 15.28
C GLY A 33 -11.78 7.47 14.25
N MET A 34 -10.74 6.90 13.61
CA MET A 34 -10.87 5.72 12.77
C MET A 34 -10.97 4.45 13.62
N SER A 35 -11.77 3.47 13.18
CA SER A 35 -11.75 2.13 13.77
C SER A 35 -10.42 1.44 13.47
N PRO A 36 -9.60 1.12 14.50
CA PRO A 36 -8.26 0.60 14.27
C PRO A 36 -8.30 -0.87 13.85
N ILE A 37 -7.55 -1.20 12.79
CA ILE A 37 -7.19 -2.56 12.42
C ILE A 37 -5.77 -2.86 12.92
N SER A 38 -4.83 -2.01 12.51
CA SER A 38 -3.42 -2.12 12.91
C SER A 38 -2.83 -0.73 13.11
N GLN A 39 -2.46 -0.40 14.34
CA GLN A 39 -1.79 0.86 14.63
C GLN A 39 -0.53 1.08 13.78
N ARG A 40 0.15 0.00 13.38
CA ARG A 40 1.39 0.06 12.60
C ARG A 40 1.18 0.17 11.10
N LEU A 41 0.02 -0.30 10.58
CA LEU A 41 -0.21 -0.42 9.14
C LEU A 41 -1.30 0.52 8.62
N ASP A 42 -2.21 1.00 9.46
CA ASP A 42 -3.35 1.79 9.00
C ASP A 42 -2.92 3.16 8.48
N HIS A 43 -3.32 3.46 7.25
CA HIS A 43 -3.14 4.73 6.58
C HIS A 43 -4.48 5.25 6.09
N PRO A 44 -4.87 6.49 6.38
CA PRO A 44 -5.88 7.17 5.57
C PRO A 44 -5.34 7.38 4.15
N GLY A 45 -6.23 7.40 3.17
CA GLY A 45 -5.85 7.61 1.77
C GLY A 45 -6.91 8.36 0.99
N ILE A 46 -6.53 8.86 -0.18
CA ILE A 46 -7.33 9.75 -1.02
C ILE A 46 -7.64 9.05 -2.34
N TYR A 47 -8.89 9.15 -2.78
CA TYR A 47 -9.31 8.79 -4.13
C TYR A 47 -9.76 10.02 -4.90
N ALA A 48 -9.33 10.15 -6.15
CA ALA A 48 -9.75 11.24 -7.04
C ALA A 48 -9.65 10.84 -8.51
N ASN A 49 -10.20 11.69 -9.39
CA ASN A 49 -10.11 11.48 -10.83
C ASN A 49 -8.91 12.20 -11.48
N SER A 50 -8.29 13.12 -10.76
CA SER A 50 -7.12 13.88 -11.24
C SER A 50 -6.08 14.05 -10.14
N THR A 51 -4.84 14.33 -10.56
CA THR A 51 -3.74 14.67 -9.63
C THR A 51 -4.02 15.99 -8.93
N GLY A 52 -4.64 16.97 -9.60
CA GLY A 52 -5.04 18.23 -8.99
C GLY A 52 -6.07 18.06 -7.86
N ASP A 53 -7.02 17.11 -8.01
CA ASP A 53 -7.95 16.80 -6.93
C ASP A 53 -7.28 16.07 -5.77
N ILE A 54 -6.29 15.19 -6.04
CA ILE A 54 -5.46 14.57 -5.00
C ILE A 54 -4.74 15.67 -4.21
N ASP A 55 -4.10 16.58 -4.92
CA ASP A 55 -3.33 17.70 -4.36
C ASP A 55 -4.21 18.61 -3.52
N LEU A 56 -5.37 19.01 -4.03
CA LEU A 56 -6.35 19.83 -3.30
C LEU A 56 -6.80 19.18 -2.00
N VAL A 57 -7.14 17.89 -2.01
CA VAL A 57 -7.55 17.18 -0.80
C VAL A 57 -6.37 17.01 0.15
N ALA A 58 -5.20 16.65 -0.38
CA ALA A 58 -3.97 16.47 0.38
C ALA A 58 -3.59 17.76 1.14
N SER A 59 -3.69 18.94 0.51
CA SER A 59 -3.39 20.23 1.13
C SER A 59 -4.24 20.54 2.36
N VAL A 60 -5.42 19.95 2.45
CA VAL A 60 -6.33 20.13 3.59
C VAL A 60 -6.09 19.12 4.69
N ILE A 61 -5.90 17.83 4.33
CA ILE A 61 -5.89 16.75 5.33
C ILE A 61 -4.49 16.29 5.77
N LEU A 62 -3.43 16.67 5.04
CA LEU A 62 -2.04 16.47 5.47
C LEU A 62 -1.65 17.54 6.51
N SER A 63 -2.27 17.46 7.66
CA SER A 63 -2.07 18.40 8.75
C SER A 63 -1.87 17.65 10.06
N TYR A 64 -1.03 18.21 10.94
CA TYR A 64 -0.73 17.61 12.24
C TYR A 64 -1.96 17.63 13.18
N ASP A 65 -2.20 16.51 13.82
CA ASP A 65 -3.21 16.33 14.85
C ASP A 65 -2.57 15.65 16.09
N GLU A 66 -2.48 16.38 17.20
CA GLU A 66 -1.87 15.88 18.45
C GLU A 66 -2.58 14.67 19.07
N LYS A 67 -3.81 14.38 18.62
CA LYS A 67 -4.60 13.24 19.12
C LYS A 67 -4.17 11.91 18.52
N ASP A 68 -3.48 11.90 17.38
CA ASP A 68 -2.83 10.71 16.84
C ASP A 68 -1.34 10.72 17.19
N LEU A 69 -0.95 9.89 18.15
CA LEU A 69 0.41 9.84 18.70
C LEU A 69 1.48 9.36 17.71
N ASP A 70 1.08 8.79 16.59
CA ASP A 70 2.00 8.33 15.53
C ASP A 70 2.18 9.36 14.40
N MET A 71 1.62 10.57 14.56
CA MET A 71 1.76 11.63 13.57
C MET A 71 3.21 12.15 13.48
N VAL A 72 3.66 12.36 12.25
CA VAL A 72 4.94 13.00 11.96
C VAL A 72 4.81 14.50 12.26
N GLN A 73 5.60 14.98 13.23
CA GLN A 73 5.66 16.40 13.56
C GLN A 73 6.39 17.19 12.45
N ASN A 74 5.96 18.43 12.25
CA ASN A 74 6.58 19.35 11.26
C ASN A 74 6.56 18.83 9.81
N TYR A 75 5.62 17.92 9.47
CA TYR A 75 5.40 17.59 8.07
C TYR A 75 4.85 18.81 7.34
N ASN A 76 5.54 19.26 6.30
CA ASN A 76 5.12 20.38 5.46
C ASN A 76 4.78 19.85 4.06
N TYR A 77 3.52 19.96 3.69
CA TYR A 77 3.08 19.65 2.33
C TYR A 77 3.33 20.86 1.42
N ASN A 78 4.19 20.70 0.42
CA ASN A 78 4.50 21.75 -0.54
C ASN A 78 3.75 21.51 -1.85
N GLN A 79 2.74 22.34 -2.13
CA GLN A 79 1.96 22.29 -3.38
C GLN A 79 2.70 22.90 -4.59
N ASP A 80 3.67 23.77 -4.33
CA ASP A 80 4.40 24.53 -5.37
C ASP A 80 5.66 23.79 -5.86
N TYR A 81 5.78 22.50 -5.56
CA TYR A 81 6.93 21.72 -6.02
C TYR A 81 6.91 21.57 -7.54
N MET A 82 7.94 22.12 -8.19
CA MET A 82 8.15 21.98 -9.63
C MET A 82 9.34 21.07 -9.89
N LEU A 83 9.18 20.09 -10.76
CA LEU A 83 10.29 19.29 -11.24
C LEU A 83 11.26 20.17 -12.04
N THR A 84 12.50 20.25 -11.60
CA THR A 84 13.57 21.03 -12.25
C THR A 84 14.41 20.17 -13.21
N GLU A 85 14.34 18.84 -13.06
CA GLU A 85 15.08 17.87 -13.86
C GLU A 85 14.16 16.75 -14.31
N THR A 86 14.59 15.98 -15.32
CA THR A 86 13.87 14.77 -15.74
C THR A 86 13.95 13.71 -14.63
N PRO A 87 12.82 13.25 -14.11
CA PRO A 87 12.82 12.28 -13.00
C PRO A 87 13.39 10.94 -13.44
N LYS A 88 14.09 10.27 -12.52
CA LYS A 88 14.64 8.93 -12.69
C LYS A 88 13.75 7.91 -12.05
N PHE A 89 13.35 6.92 -12.80
CA PHE A 89 12.44 5.87 -12.33
C PHE A 89 13.15 4.52 -12.25
N ALA A 90 12.80 3.73 -11.21
CA ALA A 90 13.11 2.31 -11.17
C ALA A 90 11.84 1.49 -11.42
N PHE A 91 11.92 0.41 -12.20
CA PHE A 91 10.88 -0.60 -12.30
C PHE A 91 11.20 -1.77 -11.38
N VAL A 92 10.29 -2.08 -10.47
CA VAL A 92 10.44 -3.15 -9.49
C VAL A 92 9.34 -4.19 -9.66
N LYS A 93 9.72 -5.40 -10.06
CA LYS A 93 8.82 -6.56 -10.04
C LYS A 93 8.50 -6.99 -8.60
N GLY A 94 9.49 -6.95 -7.73
CA GLY A 94 9.36 -7.28 -6.30
C GLY A 94 9.22 -8.78 -6.02
N PRO A 95 9.20 -9.16 -4.73
CA PRO A 95 9.19 -10.57 -4.31
C PRO A 95 7.87 -11.28 -4.60
N VAL A 96 6.83 -10.51 -4.90
CA VAL A 96 5.46 -11.02 -5.14
C VAL A 96 5.08 -11.05 -6.63
N TRP A 97 6.03 -10.82 -7.52
CA TRP A 97 5.78 -10.78 -8.97
C TRP A 97 5.08 -12.04 -9.50
N GLY A 98 5.46 -13.22 -9.03
CA GLY A 98 4.85 -14.50 -9.44
C GLY A 98 3.38 -14.67 -9.08
N PHE A 99 2.79 -13.77 -8.26
CA PHE A 99 1.35 -13.73 -7.97
C PHE A 99 0.56 -12.84 -8.94
N GLY A 100 1.25 -12.17 -9.86
CA GLY A 100 0.62 -11.38 -10.91
C GLY A 100 0.04 -12.24 -12.01
N GLU A 101 -1.11 -11.83 -12.56
CA GLU A 101 -1.67 -12.41 -13.77
C GLU A 101 -0.74 -12.12 -14.96
N ASP A 102 -0.61 -13.08 -15.89
CA ASP A 102 0.25 -12.94 -17.07
C ASP A 102 -0.08 -11.69 -17.88
N ASP A 103 -1.37 -11.40 -18.04
CA ASP A 103 -1.85 -10.20 -18.74
C ASP A 103 -1.36 -8.90 -18.08
N MET A 104 -1.44 -8.79 -16.74
CA MET A 104 -0.90 -7.63 -16.02
C MET A 104 0.61 -7.52 -16.22
N GLN A 105 1.34 -8.62 -16.09
CA GLN A 105 2.80 -8.64 -16.25
C GLN A 105 3.21 -8.20 -17.66
N GLU A 106 2.51 -8.68 -18.70
CA GLU A 106 2.76 -8.28 -20.08
C GLU A 106 2.48 -6.79 -20.30
N GLN A 107 1.30 -6.30 -19.82
CA GLN A 107 0.89 -4.91 -20.01
C GLN A 107 1.85 -3.92 -19.34
N ILE A 108 2.27 -4.18 -18.10
CA ILE A 108 3.19 -3.27 -17.41
C ILE A 108 4.59 -3.28 -18.02
N VAL A 109 5.12 -4.44 -18.45
CA VAL A 109 6.41 -4.52 -19.12
C VAL A 109 6.37 -3.79 -20.48
N LYS A 110 5.28 -3.94 -21.23
CA LYS A 110 5.06 -3.21 -22.48
C LYS A 110 4.97 -1.70 -22.24
N PHE A 111 4.24 -1.29 -21.22
CA PHE A 111 4.11 0.12 -20.82
C PHE A 111 5.49 0.73 -20.53
N ILE A 112 6.30 0.09 -19.67
CA ILE A 112 7.65 0.55 -19.31
C ILE A 112 8.53 0.72 -20.55
N LYS A 113 8.50 -0.22 -21.49
CA LYS A 113 9.29 -0.15 -22.74
C LYS A 113 8.88 0.99 -23.67
N ASN A 114 7.65 1.47 -23.57
CA ASN A 114 7.10 2.54 -24.42
C ASN A 114 7.16 3.93 -23.78
N LEU A 115 7.69 4.06 -22.57
CA LEU A 115 7.89 5.37 -21.96
C LEU A 115 8.96 6.16 -22.70
N SER A 116 8.78 7.47 -22.78
CA SER A 116 9.71 8.40 -23.45
C SER A 116 10.94 8.76 -22.60
N PHE A 117 11.02 8.26 -21.38
CA PHE A 117 12.13 8.43 -20.44
C PHE A 117 12.67 7.09 -19.98
N GLU A 118 13.92 7.09 -19.51
CA GLU A 118 14.60 5.90 -19.06
C GLU A 118 14.02 5.36 -17.75
N VAL A 119 13.78 4.06 -17.69
CA VAL A 119 13.38 3.34 -16.48
C VAL A 119 14.33 2.17 -16.28
N GLU A 120 15.04 2.13 -15.17
CA GLU A 120 15.97 1.04 -14.82
C GLU A 120 15.19 -0.08 -14.11
N GLU A 121 15.30 -1.33 -14.61
CA GLU A 121 14.77 -2.49 -13.86
C GLU A 121 15.67 -2.79 -12.67
N LEU A 122 15.08 -2.78 -11.46
CA LEU A 122 15.80 -2.94 -10.20
C LEU A 122 15.33 -4.15 -9.43
N ASN A 123 16.27 -4.91 -8.88
CA ASN A 123 16.03 -5.95 -7.89
C ASN A 123 16.20 -5.35 -6.48
N LEU A 124 15.22 -5.55 -5.61
CA LEU A 124 15.25 -5.06 -4.22
C LEU A 124 16.24 -5.81 -3.32
N GLY A 125 16.69 -7.00 -3.74
CA GLY A 125 17.62 -7.83 -2.97
C GLY A 125 16.94 -8.69 -1.90
N ASP A 126 17.78 -9.46 -1.18
CA ASP A 126 17.34 -10.52 -0.26
C ASP A 126 16.58 -9.99 0.97
N ASP A 127 16.81 -8.75 1.38
CA ASP A 127 16.08 -8.12 2.48
C ASP A 127 14.57 -8.16 2.28
N PHE A 128 14.11 -8.26 1.02
CA PHE A 128 12.68 -8.27 0.66
C PHE A 128 12.06 -9.67 0.54
N ASN A 129 12.84 -10.73 0.70
CA ASN A 129 12.31 -12.10 0.61
C ASN A 129 11.20 -12.36 1.65
N GLU A 130 11.31 -11.75 2.84
CA GLU A 130 10.33 -11.86 3.92
C GLU A 130 9.27 -10.73 3.92
N ALA A 131 9.17 -9.94 2.84
CA ALA A 131 8.31 -8.76 2.80
C ALA A 131 6.82 -9.09 2.97
N ALA A 132 6.32 -10.08 2.24
CA ALA A 132 4.93 -10.49 2.29
C ALA A 132 4.58 -11.17 3.63
N SER A 133 5.42 -12.09 4.11
CA SER A 133 5.22 -12.80 5.37
C SER A 133 5.29 -11.85 6.57
N SER A 134 6.23 -10.92 6.60
CA SER A 134 6.35 -9.91 7.65
C SER A 134 5.11 -9.01 7.71
N HIS A 135 4.61 -8.55 6.56
CA HIS A 135 3.36 -7.79 6.52
C HIS A 135 2.17 -8.60 7.06
N GLU A 136 2.05 -9.86 6.67
CA GLU A 136 0.94 -10.71 7.11
C GLU A 136 0.98 -10.99 8.62
N ILE A 137 2.16 -11.26 9.19
CA ILE A 137 2.35 -11.45 10.63
C ILE A 137 1.94 -10.19 11.40
N ILE A 138 2.40 -9.01 10.99
CA ILE A 138 2.02 -7.74 11.64
C ILE A 138 0.52 -7.50 11.53
N MET A 139 -0.07 -7.73 10.36
CA MET A 139 -1.50 -7.52 10.13
C MET A 139 -2.35 -8.46 10.97
N ASN A 140 -2.09 -9.78 10.93
CA ASN A 140 -2.88 -10.77 11.65
C ASN A 140 -2.76 -10.59 13.18
N GLY A 141 -1.54 -10.36 13.71
CA GLY A 141 -1.35 -10.06 15.13
C GLY A 141 -2.08 -8.79 15.58
N SER A 142 -2.07 -7.75 14.73
CA SER A 142 -2.78 -6.51 15.01
C SER A 142 -4.30 -6.67 14.98
N ILE A 143 -4.85 -7.37 14.00
CA ILE A 143 -6.28 -7.67 13.89
C ILE A 143 -6.75 -8.47 15.10
N ALA A 144 -6.02 -9.52 15.49
CA ALA A 144 -6.34 -10.33 16.64
C ALA A 144 -6.42 -9.49 17.93
N LYS A 145 -5.52 -8.54 18.11
CA LYS A 145 -5.54 -7.60 19.24
C LYS A 145 -6.70 -6.62 19.14
N SER A 146 -6.86 -5.96 18.00
CA SER A 146 -7.80 -4.84 17.84
C SER A 146 -9.27 -5.29 17.85
N LEU A 147 -9.57 -6.45 17.30
CA LEU A 147 -10.92 -7.00 17.22
C LEU A 147 -11.20 -8.11 18.25
N SER A 148 -10.28 -8.35 19.20
CA SER A 148 -10.43 -9.42 20.21
C SER A 148 -11.72 -9.35 21.01
N GLN A 149 -12.20 -8.14 21.35
CA GLN A 149 -13.43 -7.97 22.09
C GLN A 149 -14.64 -8.37 21.25
N TYR A 150 -14.74 -7.87 20.02
CA TYR A 150 -15.84 -8.25 19.10
C TYR A 150 -15.84 -9.76 18.82
N TYR A 151 -14.67 -10.36 18.66
CA TYR A 151 -14.56 -11.82 18.51
C TYR A 151 -15.10 -12.59 19.69
N LYS A 152 -14.92 -12.09 20.93
CA LYS A 152 -15.39 -12.74 22.16
C LYS A 152 -16.90 -12.56 22.39
N THR A 153 -17.43 -11.37 22.05
CA THR A 153 -18.80 -11.00 22.44
C THR A 153 -19.80 -11.02 21.30
N GLU A 154 -19.34 -10.92 20.04
CA GLU A 154 -20.20 -10.72 18.87
C GLU A 154 -19.66 -11.46 17.63
N LYS A 155 -19.03 -12.63 17.83
CA LYS A 155 -18.39 -13.41 16.75
C LYS A 155 -19.33 -13.65 15.58
N GLU A 156 -20.60 -13.94 15.86
CA GLU A 156 -21.63 -14.24 14.86
C GLU A 156 -21.98 -13.07 13.94
N LYS A 157 -21.64 -11.84 14.34
CA LYS A 157 -21.81 -10.62 13.51
C LYS A 157 -20.60 -10.31 12.64
N LEU A 158 -19.48 -10.98 12.86
CA LEU A 158 -18.27 -10.77 12.08
C LEU A 158 -18.32 -11.55 10.77
N HIS A 159 -17.81 -10.91 9.70
CA HIS A 159 -17.67 -11.60 8.42
C HIS A 159 -16.67 -12.78 8.54
N PRO A 160 -16.89 -13.94 7.91
CA PRO A 160 -16.01 -15.11 7.99
C PRO A 160 -14.53 -14.80 7.67
N PHE A 161 -14.27 -13.93 6.70
CA PHE A 161 -12.93 -13.47 6.38
C PHE A 161 -12.27 -12.73 7.57
N THR A 162 -13.01 -11.88 8.28
CA THR A 162 -12.51 -11.18 9.47
C THR A 162 -12.19 -12.17 10.58
N ILE A 163 -13.08 -13.15 10.80
CA ILE A 163 -12.87 -14.23 11.77
C ILE A 163 -11.57 -14.99 11.45
N SER A 164 -11.38 -15.42 10.21
CA SER A 164 -10.18 -16.15 9.80
C SER A 164 -8.89 -15.37 10.04
N ARG A 165 -8.91 -14.04 9.83
CA ARG A 165 -7.77 -13.16 10.10
C ARG A 165 -7.46 -13.02 11.59
N ILE A 166 -8.50 -12.91 12.43
CA ILE A 166 -8.34 -12.88 13.89
C ILE A 166 -7.74 -14.20 14.37
N GLU A 167 -8.27 -15.33 13.93
CA GLU A 167 -7.81 -16.66 14.30
C GLU A 167 -6.37 -16.93 13.83
N ALA A 168 -5.99 -16.46 12.65
CA ALA A 168 -4.60 -16.50 12.16
C ALA A 168 -3.64 -15.63 12.99
N GLY A 169 -4.16 -14.63 13.69
CA GLY A 169 -3.36 -13.76 14.56
C GLY A 169 -3.09 -14.34 15.95
N PHE A 170 -3.92 -15.25 16.47
CA PHE A 170 -3.73 -15.82 17.80
C PHE A 170 -2.41 -16.56 17.98
N PRO A 171 -1.90 -17.37 17.03
CA PRO A 171 -0.64 -18.06 17.17
C PRO A 171 0.59 -17.16 16.93
N VAL A 172 0.42 -15.91 16.50
CA VAL A 172 1.54 -14.99 16.28
C VAL A 172 2.23 -14.69 17.61
N SER A 173 3.47 -15.13 17.75
CA SER A 173 4.27 -14.86 18.94
C SER A 173 4.82 -13.44 18.96
N ALA A 174 5.10 -12.91 20.14
CA ALA A 174 5.77 -11.62 20.29
C ALA A 174 7.11 -11.58 19.53
N LYS A 175 7.86 -12.71 19.51
CA LYS A 175 9.10 -12.82 18.74
C LYS A 175 8.87 -12.58 17.26
N GLN A 176 7.95 -13.33 16.64
CA GLN A 176 7.63 -13.19 15.21
C GLN A 176 7.18 -11.77 14.86
N TYR A 177 6.34 -11.18 15.71
CA TYR A 177 5.86 -9.82 15.50
C TYR A 177 6.98 -8.78 15.53
N ILE A 178 7.89 -8.89 16.52
CA ILE A 178 9.05 -7.99 16.67
C ILE A 178 10.01 -8.16 15.48
N GLU A 179 10.35 -9.40 15.11
CA GLU A 179 11.23 -9.70 13.97
C GLU A 179 10.65 -9.14 12.66
N SER A 180 9.32 -9.22 12.48
CA SER A 180 8.66 -8.64 11.30
C SER A 180 8.75 -7.10 11.25
N ILE A 181 8.70 -6.43 12.42
CA ILE A 181 8.92 -4.98 12.50
C ILE A 181 10.40 -4.64 12.20
N GLU A 182 11.34 -5.44 12.67
CA GLU A 182 12.76 -5.25 12.37
C GLU A 182 13.06 -5.45 10.88
N ASN A 183 12.45 -6.46 10.24
CA ASN A 183 12.52 -6.66 8.79
C ASN A 183 11.97 -5.44 8.02
N ALA A 184 10.83 -4.88 8.44
CA ALA A 184 10.29 -3.67 7.83
C ALA A 184 11.27 -2.49 7.89
N LYS A 185 11.97 -2.32 9.01
CA LYS A 185 13.00 -1.27 9.16
C LYS A 185 14.21 -1.50 8.26
N LYS A 186 14.68 -2.74 8.12
CA LYS A 186 15.77 -3.09 7.19
C LYS A 186 15.39 -2.79 5.74
N MET A 187 14.19 -3.20 5.31
CA MET A 187 13.67 -2.88 3.98
C MET A 187 13.57 -1.38 3.75
N GLN A 188 13.11 -0.61 4.74
CA GLN A 188 13.03 0.85 4.67
C GLN A 188 14.43 1.49 4.49
N GLN A 189 15.45 0.97 5.19
CA GLN A 189 16.83 1.44 5.01
C GLN A 189 17.36 1.16 3.59
N THR A 190 17.02 0.01 3.01
CA THR A 190 17.37 -0.33 1.63
C THR A 190 16.64 0.58 0.65
N LEU A 191 15.35 0.87 0.86
CA LEU A 191 14.62 1.86 0.04
C LEU A 191 15.21 3.25 0.12
N ASN A 192 15.66 3.71 1.28
CA ASN A 192 16.32 5.02 1.40
C ASN A 192 17.57 5.12 0.52
N LYS A 193 18.34 4.02 0.38
CA LYS A 193 19.49 3.98 -0.55
C LYS A 193 19.05 4.02 -2.02
N ILE A 194 17.94 3.36 -2.36
CA ILE A 194 17.36 3.39 -3.70
C ILE A 194 16.90 4.81 -4.05
N PHE A 195 16.20 5.49 -3.14
CA PHE A 195 15.72 6.85 -3.34
C PHE A 195 16.82 7.94 -3.34
N ASN A 196 18.07 7.59 -3.02
CA ASN A 196 19.22 8.45 -3.32
C ASN A 196 19.58 8.50 -4.82
N LYS A 197 19.09 7.53 -5.62
CA LYS A 197 19.37 7.39 -7.06
C LYS A 197 18.13 7.62 -7.92
N PHE A 198 16.94 7.25 -7.42
CA PHE A 198 15.69 7.28 -8.15
C PHE A 198 14.67 8.18 -7.43
N ASP A 199 13.88 8.90 -8.21
CA ASP A 199 12.81 9.78 -7.69
C ASP A 199 11.54 8.99 -7.36
N ALA A 200 11.28 7.90 -8.10
CA ALA A 200 10.16 7.02 -7.83
C ALA A 200 10.41 5.58 -8.30
N ILE A 201 9.62 4.66 -7.72
CA ILE A 201 9.56 3.25 -8.10
C ILE A 201 8.21 2.98 -8.78
N ILE A 202 8.25 2.32 -9.93
CA ILE A 202 7.07 1.83 -10.65
C ILE A 202 6.91 0.34 -10.31
N THR A 203 5.70 -0.05 -9.90
CA THR A 203 5.37 -1.43 -9.53
C THR A 203 3.86 -1.65 -9.72
N PRO A 204 3.34 -2.88 -9.92
CA PRO A 204 1.91 -3.12 -10.02
C PRO A 204 1.15 -2.75 -8.74
N ALA A 205 -0.06 -2.19 -8.87
CA ALA A 205 -0.95 -1.92 -7.75
C ALA A 205 -1.88 -3.09 -7.40
N ALA A 206 -2.02 -4.08 -8.28
CA ALA A 206 -2.85 -5.26 -8.09
C ALA A 206 -2.33 -6.43 -8.94
N PRO A 207 -2.72 -7.69 -8.62
CA PRO A 207 -2.32 -8.85 -9.44
C PRO A 207 -2.78 -8.80 -10.89
N GLY A 208 -3.85 -8.09 -11.18
CA GLY A 208 -4.48 -8.00 -12.50
C GLY A 208 -5.69 -7.10 -12.47
N GLN A 209 -6.69 -7.44 -13.28
CA GLN A 209 -8.00 -6.77 -13.32
C GLN A 209 -8.83 -7.07 -12.07
N ALA A 210 -9.92 -6.31 -11.88
CA ALA A 210 -10.89 -6.59 -10.83
C ALA A 210 -11.47 -8.01 -10.97
N PRO A 211 -11.59 -8.78 -9.86
CA PRO A 211 -12.27 -10.07 -9.89
C PRO A 211 -13.72 -9.92 -10.38
N ARG A 212 -14.20 -10.92 -11.13
CA ARG A 212 -15.62 -10.95 -11.59
C ARG A 212 -16.61 -11.29 -10.48
N ASP A 213 -16.12 -11.82 -9.37
CA ASP A 213 -16.90 -12.17 -8.20
C ASP A 213 -17.08 -10.96 -7.28
N LEU A 214 -18.31 -10.51 -7.09
CA LEU A 214 -18.66 -9.37 -6.23
C LEU A 214 -18.37 -9.61 -4.73
N MET A 215 -18.20 -10.87 -4.33
CA MET A 215 -17.83 -11.22 -2.94
C MET A 215 -16.30 -11.24 -2.72
N ASN A 216 -15.51 -11.03 -3.79
CA ASN A 216 -14.06 -11.06 -3.76
C ASN A 216 -13.49 -9.67 -4.05
N THR A 217 -12.80 -9.07 -3.08
CA THR A 217 -12.16 -7.77 -3.24
C THR A 217 -10.75 -7.84 -3.87
N GLY A 218 -10.32 -9.03 -4.31
CA GLY A 218 -8.98 -9.25 -4.87
C GLY A 218 -7.88 -9.33 -3.80
N ASN A 219 -6.65 -9.56 -4.26
CA ASN A 219 -5.48 -9.75 -3.39
C ASN A 219 -4.67 -8.45 -3.25
N ALA A 220 -4.31 -8.10 -2.01
CA ALA A 220 -3.53 -6.90 -1.68
C ALA A 220 -2.01 -7.13 -1.65
N ILE A 221 -1.54 -8.30 -2.10
CA ILE A 221 -0.14 -8.74 -1.93
C ILE A 221 0.88 -7.77 -2.52
N PHE A 222 0.54 -7.09 -3.63
CA PHE A 222 1.42 -6.11 -4.28
C PHE A 222 1.59 -4.81 -3.47
N ASN A 223 0.70 -4.54 -2.51
CA ASN A 223 0.73 -3.28 -1.75
C ASN A 223 1.16 -3.47 -0.28
N GLY A 224 0.98 -4.66 0.30
CA GLY A 224 1.12 -4.89 1.73
C GLY A 224 2.50 -4.48 2.27
N TYR A 225 3.56 -4.87 1.62
CA TYR A 225 4.92 -4.56 2.09
C TYR A 225 5.29 -3.08 1.91
N TRP A 226 4.80 -2.39 0.86
CA TRP A 226 4.93 -0.93 0.74
C TRP A 226 4.20 -0.20 1.85
N THR A 227 3.00 -0.70 2.22
CA THR A 227 2.23 -0.19 3.37
C THR A 227 2.99 -0.39 4.67
N MET A 228 3.57 -1.58 4.88
CA MET A 228 4.35 -1.92 6.07
C MET A 228 5.58 -1.02 6.25
N MET A 229 6.22 -0.63 5.15
CA MET A 229 7.35 0.30 5.18
C MET A 229 6.94 1.77 5.37
N GLY A 230 5.65 2.08 5.34
CA GLY A 230 5.14 3.44 5.58
C GLY A 230 5.44 4.46 4.47
N VAL A 231 5.95 4.02 3.31
CA VAL A 231 6.30 4.90 2.20
C VAL A 231 5.05 5.38 1.45
N PRO A 232 5.05 6.59 0.86
CA PRO A 232 3.93 7.04 0.03
C PRO A 232 3.81 6.18 -1.23
N ALA A 233 2.59 5.98 -1.69
CA ALA A 233 2.33 5.29 -2.96
C ALA A 233 1.05 5.83 -3.61
N ILE A 234 1.07 5.93 -4.94
CA ILE A 234 -0.09 6.33 -5.74
C ILE A 234 -0.38 5.27 -6.79
N SER A 235 -1.64 4.86 -6.90
CA SER A 235 -2.12 4.02 -7.99
C SER A 235 -2.59 4.89 -9.14
N LEU A 236 -2.02 4.64 -10.33
CA LEU A 236 -2.36 5.32 -11.59
C LEU A 236 -2.94 4.27 -12.55
N PRO A 237 -4.23 4.30 -12.88
CA PRO A 237 -4.89 3.30 -13.73
C PRO A 237 -4.57 3.56 -15.22
N LEU A 238 -3.31 3.38 -15.60
CA LEU A 238 -2.80 3.71 -16.94
C LEU A 238 -2.91 2.56 -17.93
N LEU A 239 -3.18 1.35 -17.45
CA LEU A 239 -3.20 0.14 -18.24
C LEU A 239 -4.63 -0.42 -18.37
N LYS A 240 -4.82 -1.31 -19.33
CA LYS A 240 -6.05 -2.08 -19.52
C LYS A 240 -5.68 -3.55 -19.72
N GLY A 241 -6.37 -4.41 -19.01
CA GLY A 241 -6.25 -5.84 -19.20
C GLY A 241 -7.08 -6.37 -20.37
N LYS A 242 -7.02 -7.68 -20.57
CA LYS A 242 -7.68 -8.39 -21.67
C LYS A 242 -9.20 -8.17 -21.77
N ASP A 243 -9.87 -7.91 -20.64
CA ASP A 243 -11.30 -7.63 -20.60
C ASP A 243 -11.60 -6.11 -20.71
N SER A 244 -10.62 -5.30 -21.09
CA SER A 244 -10.67 -3.85 -21.14
C SER A 244 -10.93 -3.17 -19.78
N LEU A 245 -10.78 -3.89 -18.67
CA LEU A 245 -10.88 -3.35 -17.34
C LEU A 245 -9.56 -2.66 -16.95
N PRO A 246 -9.60 -1.67 -16.03
CA PRO A 246 -8.41 -0.94 -15.60
C PRO A 246 -7.40 -1.85 -14.88
N ILE A 247 -6.11 -1.51 -15.06
CA ILE A 247 -4.96 -2.01 -14.28
C ILE A 247 -4.10 -0.81 -13.90
N GLY A 248 -3.70 -0.72 -12.65
CA GLY A 248 -2.86 0.33 -12.12
C GLY A 248 -1.51 -0.17 -11.62
#